data_d7a39ec4cbf363915b3adad3aa842e5f
#
_entry.id   d7a39ec4cbf363915b3adad3aa842e5f
#
_cell.length_a   1.000
_cell.length_b   1.000
_cell.length_c   1.000
_cell.angle_alpha   90.00
_cell.angle_beta   90.00
_cell.angle_gamma   90.00
#
_symmetry.space_group_name_H-M   'P 1'
#
loop_
_entity.id
_entity.type
_entity.pdbx_description
1 polymer ?
#
loop_
_entity_poly.entity_id
_entity_poly.type
_entity_poly.pdbx_seq_one_letter_code
_entity_poly.pdbx_strand_id
1 'polypeptide(L)'
;MSNSIKETLQAILDEASEKIEQSDALDKLNDVRVNFLGKKGQLTSVLKSMKDVAPEDRPKVGQMVNEARAKIETMMEETKTRLEKELREAKMAAEVIDVTLPAKKANVGHRHPNTIALEEVERIFIGMGYEVVEGPEVEYADYNFTKLNIPEDHPARDEQDTLFITDSILLRSQTSPVQARTMEEGKLPIRMIAPGRVFRSDEVDATHSPSFHQIEGLVIDKHITFSDLKGTLEEFAKELFGPETKTKFRPHHFPFTEPSAEVDVSCFKCGGKGCRFCKGSGWIEILGCGMVHPHVLEMCGIDPKEYTGFAFGVGLERIALLKYEIDDMRLLYENDYRFLKQF
;
A
#
# COMPACT_ATOMS: atom_id res chain seq x y z
N MET A 1 85.41 4.78 -23.18
CA MET A 1 84.27 3.85 -23.09
C MET A 1 83.10 4.39 -22.27
N SER A 2 83.30 5.09 -21.14
CA SER A 2 82.20 5.65 -20.32
C SER A 2 81.37 6.73 -21.08
N ASN A 3 81.96 7.53 -21.95
CA ASN A 3 81.26 8.57 -22.73
C ASN A 3 80.33 7.98 -23.81
N SER A 4 80.74 6.91 -24.45
CA SER A 4 79.93 6.18 -25.47
C SER A 4 78.67 5.53 -24.90
N ILE A 5 78.73 4.99 -23.65
CA ILE A 5 77.59 4.42 -22.98
C ILE A 5 76.59 5.52 -22.53
N LYS A 6 77.09 6.70 -22.13
CA LYS A 6 76.26 7.83 -21.77
C LYS A 6 75.46 8.34 -23.00
N GLU A 7 76.14 8.45 -24.17
CA GLU A 7 75.49 8.83 -25.43
C GLU A 7 74.42 7.81 -25.86
N THR A 8 74.70 6.51 -25.69
CA THR A 8 73.76 5.43 -26.00
C THR A 8 72.52 5.46 -25.09
N LEU A 9 72.74 5.69 -23.77
CA LEU A 9 71.61 5.83 -22.79
C LEU A 9 70.76 7.05 -23.08
N GLN A 10 71.39 8.17 -23.47
CA GLN A 10 70.63 9.38 -23.85
C GLN A 10 69.80 9.14 -25.11
N ALA A 11 70.38 8.52 -26.14
CA ALA A 11 69.61 8.13 -27.36
C ALA A 11 68.43 7.19 -27.05
N ILE A 12 68.58 6.23 -26.15
CA ILE A 12 67.52 5.33 -25.68
C ILE A 12 66.43 6.13 -24.95
N LEU A 13 66.79 7.11 -24.08
CA LEU A 13 65.85 7.96 -23.40
C LEU A 13 65.06 8.83 -24.36
N ASP A 14 65.72 9.43 -25.34
CA ASP A 14 65.08 10.33 -26.33
C ASP A 14 64.11 9.50 -27.20
N GLU A 15 64.51 8.33 -27.69
CA GLU A 15 63.64 7.38 -28.42
C GLU A 15 62.47 6.88 -27.58
N ALA A 16 62.70 6.59 -26.32
CA ALA A 16 61.64 6.14 -25.42
C ALA A 16 60.61 7.29 -25.18
N SER A 17 61.10 8.52 -24.90
CA SER A 17 60.25 9.70 -24.72
C SER A 17 59.34 9.92 -25.91
N GLU A 18 59.94 9.94 -27.14
CA GLU A 18 59.17 10.15 -28.38
C GLU A 18 58.10 9.07 -28.57
N LYS A 19 58.42 7.79 -28.35
CA LYS A 19 57.45 6.68 -28.50
C LYS A 19 56.38 6.68 -27.42
N ILE A 20 56.70 7.09 -26.20
CA ILE A 20 55.74 7.25 -25.10
C ILE A 20 54.78 8.38 -25.43
N GLU A 21 55.26 9.54 -25.89
CA GLU A 21 54.43 10.68 -26.27
C GLU A 21 53.51 10.37 -27.47
N GLN A 22 53.98 9.59 -28.40
CA GLN A 22 53.20 9.16 -29.60
C GLN A 22 52.17 8.03 -29.25
N SER A 23 52.22 7.48 -28.06
CA SER A 23 51.27 6.44 -27.66
C SER A 23 49.87 7.00 -27.42
N ASP A 24 48.93 6.60 -28.27
CA ASP A 24 47.50 6.98 -28.24
C ASP A 24 46.59 5.92 -27.63
N ALA A 25 47.16 4.75 -27.24
CA ALA A 25 46.45 3.63 -26.66
C ALA A 25 47.30 2.90 -25.61
N LEU A 26 46.63 2.31 -24.60
CA LEU A 26 47.31 1.56 -23.54
C LEU A 26 48.10 0.36 -24.06
N ASP A 27 47.63 -0.31 -25.09
CA ASP A 27 48.33 -1.43 -25.74
C ASP A 27 49.63 -0.98 -26.37
N LYS A 28 49.63 0.13 -27.10
CA LYS A 28 50.85 0.72 -27.70
C LYS A 28 51.84 1.14 -26.62
N LEU A 29 51.36 1.74 -25.54
CA LEU A 29 52.21 2.09 -24.40
C LEU A 29 52.84 0.83 -23.73
N ASN A 30 52.10 -0.26 -23.65
CA ASN A 30 52.65 -1.53 -23.15
C ASN A 30 53.70 -2.14 -24.10
N ASP A 31 53.50 -1.99 -25.45
CA ASP A 31 54.52 -2.42 -26.39
C ASP A 31 55.83 -1.61 -26.25
N VAL A 32 55.72 -0.31 -26.03
CA VAL A 32 56.86 0.56 -25.70
C VAL A 32 57.53 0.07 -24.41
N ARG A 33 56.80 -0.26 -23.38
CA ARG A 33 57.33 -0.83 -22.13
C ARG A 33 58.13 -2.10 -22.36
N VAL A 34 57.61 -3.03 -23.15
CA VAL A 34 58.27 -4.30 -23.47
C VAL A 34 59.55 -4.05 -24.24
N ASN A 35 59.54 -3.09 -25.21
CA ASN A 35 60.69 -2.77 -26.06
C ASN A 35 61.87 -2.15 -25.28
N PHE A 36 61.58 -1.26 -24.31
CA PHE A 36 62.63 -0.59 -23.55
C PHE A 36 62.98 -1.27 -22.23
N LEU A 37 61.97 -1.72 -21.44
CA LEU A 37 62.11 -2.24 -20.09
C LEU A 37 62.01 -3.78 -20.00
N GLY A 38 61.59 -4.45 -21.08
CA GLY A 38 61.40 -5.89 -21.09
C GLY A 38 62.69 -6.71 -20.86
N LYS A 39 62.57 -8.03 -20.67
CA LYS A 39 63.73 -8.93 -20.50
C LYS A 39 64.75 -8.91 -21.67
N LYS A 40 64.29 -8.56 -22.85
CA LYS A 40 65.11 -8.37 -24.09
C LYS A 40 65.13 -6.91 -24.53
N GLY A 41 64.66 -5.98 -23.70
CA GLY A 41 64.56 -4.57 -24.01
C GLY A 41 65.90 -3.85 -24.11
N GLN A 42 65.88 -2.70 -24.70
CA GLN A 42 67.10 -1.93 -24.98
C GLN A 42 67.93 -1.62 -23.76
N LEU A 43 67.31 -1.18 -22.64
CA LEU A 43 67.98 -0.92 -21.38
C LEU A 43 68.60 -2.22 -20.76
N THR A 44 67.87 -3.34 -20.88
CA THR A 44 68.37 -4.61 -20.40
C THR A 44 69.59 -5.09 -21.23
N SER A 45 69.64 -4.78 -22.51
CA SER A 45 70.78 -5.07 -23.37
C SER A 45 72.02 -4.26 -22.97
N VAL A 46 71.84 -2.95 -22.61
CA VAL A 46 72.92 -2.12 -22.08
C VAL A 46 73.44 -2.68 -20.74
N LEU A 47 72.57 -3.16 -19.86
CA LEU A 47 72.98 -3.84 -18.62
C LEU A 47 73.82 -5.12 -18.86
N LYS A 48 73.50 -5.86 -19.91
CA LYS A 48 74.26 -7.07 -20.27
C LYS A 48 75.65 -6.74 -20.81
N SER A 49 75.81 -5.63 -21.58
CA SER A 49 77.13 -5.17 -22.08
C SER A 49 78.04 -4.57 -21.01
N MET A 50 77.53 -4.39 -19.75
CA MET A 50 78.37 -4.00 -18.60
C MET A 50 79.49 -5.03 -18.26
N LYS A 51 79.37 -6.24 -18.78
CA LYS A 51 80.45 -7.23 -18.61
C LYS A 51 81.76 -6.78 -19.23
N ASP A 52 81.72 -5.96 -20.28
CA ASP A 52 82.84 -5.49 -21.05
C ASP A 52 83.43 -4.16 -20.50
N VAL A 53 82.87 -3.65 -19.42
CA VAL A 53 83.28 -2.37 -18.75
C VAL A 53 84.25 -2.67 -17.61
N ALA A 54 85.26 -1.77 -17.44
CA ALA A 54 86.24 -1.87 -16.39
C ALA A 54 85.56 -1.91 -15.01
N PRO A 55 86.03 -2.75 -14.05
CA PRO A 55 85.42 -2.98 -12.73
C PRO A 55 85.14 -1.69 -11.96
N GLU A 56 85.96 -0.67 -12.10
CA GLU A 56 85.86 0.60 -11.39
C GLU A 56 84.72 1.50 -11.91
N ASP A 57 84.34 1.36 -13.18
CA ASP A 57 83.25 2.14 -13.80
C ASP A 57 81.88 1.46 -13.74
N ARG A 58 81.79 0.18 -13.42
CA ARG A 58 80.51 -0.57 -13.34
C ARG A 58 79.47 0.02 -12.40
N PRO A 59 79.80 0.49 -11.17
CA PRO A 59 78.82 1.11 -10.30
C PRO A 59 78.18 2.38 -10.91
N LYS A 60 78.99 3.22 -11.55
CA LYS A 60 78.54 4.46 -12.18
C LYS A 60 77.58 4.20 -13.38
N VAL A 61 77.94 3.25 -14.19
CA VAL A 61 77.10 2.84 -15.34
C VAL A 61 75.80 2.21 -14.83
N GLY A 62 75.83 1.38 -13.78
CA GLY A 62 74.63 0.81 -13.17
C GLY A 62 73.70 1.88 -12.62
N GLN A 63 74.24 2.90 -11.95
CA GLN A 63 73.43 4.04 -11.48
C GLN A 63 72.81 4.80 -12.62
N MET A 64 73.55 5.11 -13.69
CA MET A 64 73.00 5.79 -14.89
C MET A 64 71.89 5.02 -15.60
N VAL A 65 71.98 3.70 -15.70
CA VAL A 65 70.92 2.85 -16.25
C VAL A 65 69.68 2.83 -15.36
N ASN A 66 69.86 2.79 -14.04
CA ASN A 66 68.74 2.85 -13.09
C ASN A 66 68.03 4.22 -13.12
N GLU A 67 68.79 5.33 -13.25
CA GLU A 67 68.21 6.67 -13.42
C GLU A 67 67.45 6.79 -14.75
N ALA A 68 67.96 6.24 -15.84
CA ALA A 68 67.31 6.20 -17.15
C ALA A 68 66.04 5.35 -17.07
N ARG A 69 66.08 4.21 -16.40
CA ARG A 69 64.92 3.34 -16.18
C ARG A 69 63.84 4.07 -15.38
N ALA A 70 64.18 4.72 -14.26
CA ALA A 70 63.25 5.45 -13.43
C ALA A 70 62.55 6.57 -14.21
N LYS A 71 63.32 7.29 -15.08
CA LYS A 71 62.72 8.33 -15.92
C LYS A 71 61.72 7.79 -16.92
N ILE A 72 62.02 6.67 -17.58
CA ILE A 72 61.11 6.01 -18.53
C ILE A 72 59.84 5.51 -17.77
N GLU A 73 60.02 4.88 -16.61
CA GLU A 73 58.91 4.39 -15.78
C GLU A 73 57.99 5.53 -15.35
N THR A 74 58.56 6.69 -14.95
CA THR A 74 57.77 7.91 -14.60
C THR A 74 56.97 8.44 -15.80
N MET A 75 57.60 8.65 -16.97
CA MET A 75 56.94 9.12 -18.18
C MET A 75 55.81 8.16 -18.62
N MET A 76 56.04 6.85 -18.48
CA MET A 76 55.03 5.84 -18.81
C MET A 76 53.82 5.92 -17.88
N GLU A 77 54.02 6.08 -16.54
CA GLU A 77 52.91 6.18 -15.59
C GLU A 77 52.10 7.46 -15.79
N GLU A 78 52.77 8.59 -16.11
CA GLU A 78 52.09 9.84 -16.43
C GLU A 78 51.24 9.71 -17.70
N THR A 79 51.82 9.10 -18.78
CA THR A 79 51.08 8.86 -20.02
C THR A 79 49.94 7.87 -19.84
N LYS A 80 50.15 6.81 -19.08
CA LYS A 80 49.09 5.85 -18.72
C LYS A 80 47.92 6.51 -18.00
N THR A 81 48.21 7.33 -16.99
CA THR A 81 47.20 8.08 -16.27
C THR A 81 46.40 9.01 -17.18
N ARG A 82 47.10 9.69 -18.13
CA ARG A 82 46.45 10.53 -19.13
C ARG A 82 45.53 9.72 -20.04
N LEU A 83 46.00 8.59 -20.60
CA LEU A 83 45.21 7.74 -21.49
C LEU A 83 44.01 7.10 -20.79
N GLU A 84 44.18 6.66 -19.55
CA GLU A 84 43.07 6.12 -18.72
C GLU A 84 42.02 7.20 -18.47
N LYS A 85 42.43 8.44 -18.19
CA LYS A 85 41.50 9.56 -18.02
C LYS A 85 40.75 9.87 -19.30
N GLU A 86 41.47 9.99 -20.45
CA GLU A 86 40.88 10.25 -21.75
C GLU A 86 39.88 9.16 -22.15
N LEU A 87 40.22 7.88 -21.92
CA LEU A 87 39.34 6.74 -22.17
C LEU A 87 38.07 6.79 -21.31
N ARG A 88 38.23 7.15 -20.06
CA ARG A 88 37.11 7.30 -19.14
C ARG A 88 36.20 8.46 -19.55
N GLU A 89 36.76 9.60 -19.92
CA GLU A 89 35.98 10.77 -20.36
C GLU A 89 35.26 10.47 -21.67
N ALA A 90 35.92 9.80 -22.61
CA ALA A 90 35.30 9.36 -23.88
C ALA A 90 34.14 8.37 -23.64
N LYS A 91 34.32 7.42 -22.70
CA LYS A 91 33.28 6.49 -22.33
C LYS A 91 32.09 7.21 -21.68
N MET A 92 32.35 8.13 -20.74
CA MET A 92 31.30 8.93 -20.10
C MET A 92 30.55 9.81 -21.12
N ALA A 93 31.25 10.40 -22.10
CA ALA A 93 30.64 11.18 -23.16
C ALA A 93 29.78 10.32 -24.11
N ALA A 94 30.17 9.06 -24.35
CA ALA A 94 29.40 8.13 -25.18
C ALA A 94 28.15 7.58 -24.45
N GLU A 95 28.14 7.56 -23.10
CA GLU A 95 27.02 7.12 -22.26
C GLU A 95 26.03 8.27 -21.96
N VAL A 96 25.79 9.19 -22.89
CA VAL A 96 24.83 10.29 -22.72
C VAL A 96 23.43 9.74 -22.64
N ILE A 97 22.83 9.90 -21.45
CA ILE A 97 21.41 9.57 -21.22
C ILE A 97 20.61 10.87 -21.29
N ASP A 98 19.58 10.89 -22.11
CA ASP A 98 18.63 12.00 -22.15
C ASP A 98 17.75 11.97 -20.88
N VAL A 99 18.11 12.79 -19.91
CA VAL A 99 17.38 12.90 -18.62
C VAL A 99 16.04 13.64 -18.76
N THR A 100 15.74 14.21 -19.94
CA THR A 100 14.44 14.85 -20.21
C THR A 100 13.38 13.85 -20.62
N LEU A 101 13.76 12.63 -21.00
CA LEU A 101 12.80 11.58 -21.30
C LEU A 101 12.00 11.23 -20.06
N PRO A 102 10.64 11.21 -20.16
CA PRO A 102 9.81 10.87 -19.01
C PRO A 102 10.10 9.44 -18.56
N ALA A 103 10.22 9.26 -17.26
CA ALA A 103 10.35 7.94 -16.66
C ALA A 103 9.12 7.08 -16.99
N LYS A 104 9.33 5.77 -17.17
CA LYS A 104 8.23 4.82 -17.32
C LYS A 104 7.39 4.86 -16.05
N LYS A 105 6.14 5.37 -16.15
CA LYS A 105 5.23 5.40 -15.02
C LYS A 105 4.98 3.97 -14.55
N ALA A 106 5.27 3.71 -13.28
CA ALA A 106 4.82 2.49 -12.63
C ALA A 106 3.29 2.49 -12.53
N ASN A 107 2.65 1.39 -12.87
CA ASN A 107 1.22 1.22 -12.57
C ASN A 107 1.09 1.06 -11.06
N VAL A 108 0.59 2.08 -10.39
CA VAL A 108 0.26 2.01 -8.98
C VAL A 108 -1.11 1.35 -8.86
N GLY A 109 -1.21 0.35 -7.99
CA GLY A 109 -2.51 -0.27 -7.67
C GLY A 109 -3.42 0.71 -6.94
N HIS A 110 -4.72 0.52 -7.08
CA HIS A 110 -5.76 1.30 -6.42
C HIS A 110 -6.57 0.40 -5.49
N ARG A 111 -7.13 0.98 -4.44
CA ARG A 111 -8.04 0.26 -3.54
C ARG A 111 -9.44 0.22 -4.16
N HIS A 112 -10.15 -0.87 -3.92
CA HIS A 112 -11.55 -0.97 -4.30
C HIS A 112 -12.40 0.07 -3.56
N PRO A 113 -13.42 0.72 -4.17
CA PRO A 113 -14.24 1.74 -3.52
C PRO A 113 -14.91 1.25 -2.23
N ASN A 114 -15.35 -0.01 -2.15
CA ASN A 114 -15.86 -0.58 -0.89
C ASN A 114 -14.77 -0.62 0.21
N THR A 115 -13.53 -0.96 -0.13
CA THR A 115 -12.42 -0.96 0.83
C THR A 115 -12.16 0.45 1.36
N ILE A 116 -12.16 1.45 0.48
CA ILE A 116 -11.96 2.85 0.88
C ILE A 116 -13.09 3.31 1.81
N ALA A 117 -14.35 2.99 1.46
CA ALA A 117 -15.51 3.32 2.28
C ALA A 117 -15.48 2.62 3.64
N LEU A 118 -15.10 1.33 3.68
CA LEU A 118 -14.96 0.55 4.91
C LEU A 118 -13.92 1.15 5.84
N GLU A 119 -12.71 1.38 5.36
CA GLU A 119 -11.62 1.97 6.16
C GLU A 119 -11.99 3.34 6.72
N GLU A 120 -12.77 4.12 6.00
CA GLU A 120 -13.24 5.41 6.48
C GLU A 120 -14.27 5.27 7.61
N VAL A 121 -15.25 4.37 7.47
CA VAL A 121 -16.23 4.09 8.52
C VAL A 121 -15.55 3.52 9.77
N GLU A 122 -14.63 2.56 9.60
CA GLU A 122 -13.84 2.03 10.71
C GLU A 122 -13.04 3.12 11.41
N ARG A 123 -12.35 3.98 10.68
CA ARG A 123 -11.59 5.11 11.24
C ARG A 123 -12.47 6.03 12.08
N ILE A 124 -13.68 6.33 11.62
CA ILE A 124 -14.63 7.18 12.35
C ILE A 124 -15.02 6.51 13.67
N PHE A 125 -15.46 5.26 13.65
CA PHE A 125 -15.89 4.56 14.85
C PHE A 125 -14.75 4.24 15.82
N ILE A 126 -13.56 3.88 15.32
CA ILE A 126 -12.35 3.74 16.15
C ILE A 126 -12.03 5.07 16.86
N GLY A 127 -12.15 6.20 16.14
CA GLY A 127 -12.01 7.54 16.73
C GLY A 127 -13.02 7.85 17.84
N MET A 128 -14.21 7.24 17.79
CA MET A 128 -15.25 7.31 18.84
C MET A 128 -15.05 6.27 19.97
N GLY A 129 -13.97 5.44 19.91
CA GLY A 129 -13.66 4.44 20.93
C GLY A 129 -14.38 3.10 20.74
N TYR A 130 -14.76 2.75 19.50
CA TYR A 130 -15.31 1.44 19.16
C TYR A 130 -14.17 0.48 18.78
N GLU A 131 -14.36 -0.80 19.13
CA GLU A 131 -13.53 -1.91 18.65
C GLU A 131 -14.13 -2.50 17.37
N VAL A 132 -13.27 -2.96 16.45
CA VAL A 132 -13.69 -3.71 15.26
C VAL A 132 -13.66 -5.18 15.59
N VAL A 133 -14.80 -5.86 15.46
CA VAL A 133 -14.96 -7.29 15.80
C VAL A 133 -15.43 -8.04 14.57
N GLU A 134 -14.77 -9.15 14.26
CA GLU A 134 -15.11 -10.02 13.15
C GLU A 134 -15.83 -11.30 13.63
N GLY A 135 -16.60 -11.91 12.75
CA GLY A 135 -17.27 -13.17 13.01
C GLY A 135 -17.44 -14.03 11.74
N PRO A 136 -17.89 -15.29 11.91
CA PRO A 136 -18.00 -16.23 10.80
C PRO A 136 -19.10 -15.85 9.80
N GLU A 137 -18.86 -16.07 8.51
CA GLU A 137 -19.88 -15.90 7.45
C GLU A 137 -20.88 -17.06 7.43
N VAL A 138 -20.42 -18.26 7.74
CA VAL A 138 -21.27 -19.46 7.94
C VAL A 138 -21.67 -19.49 9.40
N GLU A 139 -22.98 -19.39 9.66
CA GLU A 139 -23.47 -19.14 10.99
C GLU A 139 -24.61 -20.14 11.38
N TYR A 140 -24.81 -20.31 12.68
CA TYR A 140 -25.95 -21.05 13.19
C TYR A 140 -27.22 -20.19 13.14
N ALA A 141 -28.35 -20.80 12.80
CA ALA A 141 -29.65 -20.17 12.77
C ALA A 141 -30.04 -19.57 14.16
N ASP A 142 -29.52 -20.14 15.24
CA ASP A 142 -29.71 -19.64 16.60
C ASP A 142 -29.13 -18.21 16.78
N TYR A 143 -27.90 -17.98 16.30
CA TYR A 143 -27.28 -16.65 16.36
C TYR A 143 -27.86 -15.67 15.35
N ASN A 144 -28.23 -16.17 14.15
CA ASN A 144 -28.75 -15.29 13.09
C ASN A 144 -30.19 -14.85 13.33
N PHE A 145 -30.95 -15.60 14.14
CA PHE A 145 -32.38 -15.36 14.34
C PHE A 145 -32.80 -15.43 15.81
N THR A 146 -32.69 -16.59 16.47
CA THR A 146 -33.29 -16.82 17.78
C THR A 146 -32.78 -15.82 18.81
N LYS A 147 -31.45 -15.68 18.94
CA LYS A 147 -30.82 -14.73 19.89
C LYS A 147 -31.05 -13.26 19.54
N LEU A 148 -31.59 -12.99 18.35
CA LEU A 148 -31.98 -11.66 17.89
C LEU A 148 -33.50 -11.44 17.99
N ASN A 149 -34.17 -12.23 18.79
CA ASN A 149 -35.62 -12.12 18.99
C ASN A 149 -36.45 -12.26 17.70
N ILE A 150 -35.95 -13.04 16.73
CA ILE A 150 -36.66 -13.34 15.49
C ILE A 150 -37.33 -14.72 15.67
N PRO A 151 -38.68 -14.78 15.78
CA PRO A 151 -39.39 -16.02 16.03
C PRO A 151 -39.31 -16.99 14.85
N GLU A 152 -39.69 -18.28 15.10
CA GLU A 152 -39.57 -19.32 14.06
C GLU A 152 -40.48 -19.09 12.83
N ASP A 153 -41.61 -18.46 13.03
CA ASP A 153 -42.60 -18.14 11.99
C ASP A 153 -42.35 -16.78 11.30
N HIS A 154 -41.24 -16.12 11.60
CA HIS A 154 -40.91 -14.83 10.99
C HIS A 154 -40.48 -15.00 9.53
N PRO A 155 -41.03 -14.18 8.58
CA PRO A 155 -40.70 -14.29 7.14
C PRO A 155 -39.21 -14.25 6.81
N ALA A 156 -38.39 -13.51 7.57
CA ALA A 156 -36.95 -13.46 7.36
C ALA A 156 -36.20 -14.81 7.53
N ARG A 157 -36.89 -15.83 8.09
CA ARG A 157 -36.38 -17.20 8.15
C ARG A 157 -36.77 -18.06 6.95
N ASP A 158 -37.56 -17.53 6.02
CA ASP A 158 -37.97 -18.25 4.84
C ASP A 158 -36.73 -18.53 3.95
N GLU A 159 -36.71 -19.70 3.32
CA GLU A 159 -35.69 -20.07 2.32
C GLU A 159 -35.65 -19.13 1.11
N GLN A 160 -36.72 -18.36 0.90
CA GLN A 160 -36.78 -17.35 -0.14
C GLN A 160 -35.88 -16.14 0.19
N ASP A 161 -35.63 -15.87 1.46
CA ASP A 161 -34.84 -14.70 1.89
C ASP A 161 -33.47 -15.07 2.47
N THR A 162 -33.28 -16.34 2.90
CA THR A 162 -32.07 -16.80 3.58
C THR A 162 -31.46 -18.02 2.89
N LEU A 163 -30.13 -17.98 2.69
CA LEU A 163 -29.38 -19.09 2.10
C LEU A 163 -28.96 -20.11 3.13
N PHE A 164 -29.75 -21.16 3.32
CA PHE A 164 -29.47 -22.27 4.23
C PHE A 164 -28.50 -23.29 3.60
N ILE A 165 -27.57 -23.79 4.42
CA ILE A 165 -26.68 -24.91 4.11
C ILE A 165 -27.29 -26.21 4.66
N THR A 166 -27.85 -26.14 5.87
CA THR A 166 -28.64 -27.19 6.52
C THR A 166 -29.77 -26.50 7.29
N ASP A 167 -30.69 -27.25 7.88
CA ASP A 167 -31.81 -26.71 8.68
C ASP A 167 -31.37 -25.77 9.82
N SER A 168 -30.12 -25.88 10.28
CA SER A 168 -29.57 -25.11 11.40
C SER A 168 -28.34 -24.29 11.08
N ILE A 169 -27.80 -24.39 9.85
CA ILE A 169 -26.62 -23.68 9.40
C ILE A 169 -26.93 -22.92 8.13
N LEU A 170 -26.52 -21.66 8.07
CA LEU A 170 -26.84 -20.75 6.97
C LEU A 170 -25.66 -19.83 6.64
N LEU A 171 -25.72 -19.13 5.53
CA LEU A 171 -24.94 -17.95 5.28
C LEU A 171 -25.61 -16.76 5.97
N ARG A 172 -24.89 -16.05 6.86
CA ARG A 172 -25.47 -14.97 7.66
C ARG A 172 -26.12 -13.89 6.78
N SER A 173 -27.35 -13.53 7.10
CA SER A 173 -28.11 -12.49 6.40
C SER A 173 -27.83 -11.06 6.94
N GLN A 174 -27.11 -10.96 8.04
CA GLN A 174 -26.71 -9.74 8.75
C GLN A 174 -25.46 -9.99 9.58
N THR A 175 -24.79 -8.94 10.07
CA THR A 175 -23.64 -9.09 10.96
C THR A 175 -24.03 -9.11 12.44
N SER A 176 -25.32 -8.99 12.79
CA SER A 176 -25.86 -9.08 14.14
C SER A 176 -25.48 -10.35 14.93
N PRO A 177 -25.23 -11.53 14.32
CA PRO A 177 -24.67 -12.67 15.04
C PRO A 177 -23.37 -12.37 15.78
N VAL A 178 -22.53 -11.47 15.24
CA VAL A 178 -21.29 -11.03 15.91
C VAL A 178 -21.62 -10.27 17.19
N GLN A 179 -22.68 -9.46 17.18
CA GLN A 179 -23.14 -8.75 18.38
C GLN A 179 -23.58 -9.74 19.47
N ALA A 180 -24.39 -10.75 19.11
CA ALA A 180 -24.83 -11.78 20.05
C ALA A 180 -23.65 -12.57 20.65
N ARG A 181 -22.68 -12.95 19.83
CA ARG A 181 -21.45 -13.61 20.29
C ARG A 181 -20.64 -12.75 21.25
N THR A 182 -20.47 -11.47 20.94
CA THR A 182 -19.75 -10.52 21.79
C THR A 182 -20.47 -10.31 23.14
N MET A 183 -21.81 -10.23 23.11
CA MET A 183 -22.60 -10.17 24.37
C MET A 183 -22.42 -11.41 25.23
N GLU A 184 -22.39 -12.62 24.66
CA GLU A 184 -22.17 -13.87 25.38
C GLU A 184 -20.80 -14.00 26.03
N GLU A 185 -19.76 -13.29 25.51
CA GLU A 185 -18.47 -13.23 26.17
C GLU A 185 -18.53 -12.56 27.55
N GLY A 186 -19.57 -11.81 27.82
CA GLY A 186 -19.83 -11.20 29.13
C GLY A 186 -18.84 -10.09 29.54
N LYS A 187 -18.06 -9.58 28.59
CA LYS A 187 -17.10 -8.47 28.84
C LYS A 187 -17.79 -7.13 28.68
N LEU A 188 -18.29 -6.57 29.73
CA LEU A 188 -18.96 -5.28 29.74
C LEU A 188 -18.04 -4.17 30.29
N PRO A 189 -18.16 -2.90 29.82
CA PRO A 189 -19.07 -2.44 28.76
C PRO A 189 -18.65 -2.88 27.35
N ILE A 190 -19.61 -2.96 26.42
CA ILE A 190 -19.36 -3.25 24.99
C ILE A 190 -19.49 -1.97 24.18
N ARG A 191 -18.55 -1.73 23.29
CA ARG A 191 -18.61 -0.69 22.28
C ARG A 191 -17.87 -1.19 21.04
N MET A 192 -18.60 -1.72 20.06
CA MET A 192 -18.02 -2.38 18.91
C MET A 192 -18.73 -2.04 17.60
N ILE A 193 -18.03 -2.22 16.51
CA ILE A 193 -18.60 -2.38 15.16
C ILE A 193 -18.22 -3.75 14.61
N ALA A 194 -19.13 -4.34 13.84
CA ALA A 194 -18.94 -5.62 13.15
C ALA A 194 -19.10 -5.41 11.63
N PRO A 195 -18.02 -5.10 10.91
CA PRO A 195 -18.05 -5.12 9.46
C PRO A 195 -18.00 -6.56 8.94
N GLY A 196 -18.68 -6.82 7.85
CA GLY A 196 -18.58 -8.13 7.22
C GLY A 196 -19.53 -8.35 6.07
N ARG A 197 -19.24 -9.41 5.31
CA ARG A 197 -20.07 -9.86 4.20
C ARG A 197 -21.31 -10.55 4.74
N VAL A 198 -22.41 -10.30 4.06
CA VAL A 198 -23.72 -10.89 4.36
C VAL A 198 -24.36 -11.39 3.06
N PHE A 199 -25.33 -12.29 3.19
CA PHE A 199 -25.91 -13.01 2.07
C PHE A 199 -27.43 -13.03 2.18
N ARG A 200 -28.10 -12.72 1.08
CA ARG A 200 -29.56 -12.78 0.98
C ARG A 200 -29.95 -13.36 -0.38
N SER A 201 -31.13 -13.92 -0.48
CA SER A 201 -31.64 -14.52 -1.72
C SER A 201 -32.20 -13.46 -2.69
N ASP A 202 -31.59 -12.27 -2.72
CA ASP A 202 -32.01 -11.16 -3.57
C ASP A 202 -31.60 -11.36 -5.03
N GLU A 203 -32.45 -10.93 -5.97
CA GLU A 203 -32.07 -10.84 -7.36
C GLU A 203 -31.09 -9.68 -7.59
N VAL A 204 -30.17 -9.86 -8.54
CA VAL A 204 -29.15 -8.84 -8.87
C VAL A 204 -29.78 -7.70 -9.67
N ASP A 205 -29.80 -6.49 -9.09
CA ASP A 205 -30.22 -5.28 -9.78
C ASP A 205 -29.25 -4.10 -9.50
N ALA A 206 -29.65 -2.87 -9.83
CA ALA A 206 -28.86 -1.67 -9.60
C ALA A 206 -28.67 -1.33 -8.10
N THR A 207 -29.45 -1.95 -7.21
CA THR A 207 -29.54 -1.63 -5.76
C THR A 207 -29.40 -2.84 -4.86
N HIS A 208 -29.51 -4.04 -5.38
CA HIS A 208 -29.46 -5.31 -4.64
C HIS A 208 -28.41 -6.26 -5.21
N SER A 209 -27.80 -7.02 -4.32
CA SER A 209 -26.88 -8.12 -4.63
C SER A 209 -27.07 -9.25 -3.61
N PRO A 210 -27.01 -10.51 -4.02
CA PRO A 210 -27.12 -11.65 -3.08
C PRO A 210 -25.94 -11.72 -2.10
N SER A 211 -24.86 -11.02 -2.38
CA SER A 211 -23.72 -10.87 -1.47
C SER A 211 -23.36 -9.40 -1.42
N PHE A 212 -23.38 -8.84 -0.23
CA PHE A 212 -23.03 -7.43 0.04
C PHE A 212 -22.38 -7.31 1.42
N HIS A 213 -22.04 -6.11 1.86
CA HIS A 213 -21.40 -5.88 3.15
C HIS A 213 -22.27 -5.02 4.04
N GLN A 214 -22.33 -5.39 5.32
CA GLN A 214 -22.91 -4.57 6.37
C GLN A 214 -21.85 -4.18 7.39
N ILE A 215 -22.07 -3.06 8.05
CA ILE A 215 -21.36 -2.64 9.24
C ILE A 215 -22.41 -2.40 10.31
N GLU A 216 -22.40 -3.23 11.33
CA GLU A 216 -23.31 -3.06 12.46
C GLU A 216 -22.55 -2.64 13.71
N GLY A 217 -23.14 -1.77 14.49
CA GLY A 217 -22.58 -1.29 15.74
C GLY A 217 -23.43 -1.68 16.95
N LEU A 218 -22.77 -1.93 18.06
CA LEU A 218 -23.39 -2.27 19.36
C LEU A 218 -22.70 -1.49 20.47
N VAL A 219 -23.52 -0.90 21.32
CA VAL A 219 -23.09 -0.33 22.60
C VAL A 219 -23.95 -0.92 23.71
N ILE A 220 -23.32 -1.50 24.71
CA ILE A 220 -23.98 -1.98 25.97
C ILE A 220 -23.21 -1.40 27.14
N ASP A 221 -23.90 -0.65 27.98
CA ASP A 221 -23.37 -0.11 29.25
C ASP A 221 -24.52 0.23 30.19
N LYS A 222 -24.21 0.72 31.39
CA LYS A 222 -25.21 1.22 32.31
C LYS A 222 -25.81 2.53 31.81
N HIS A 223 -27.14 2.63 31.89
CA HIS A 223 -27.89 3.86 31.61
C HIS A 223 -27.78 4.40 30.20
N ILE A 224 -27.50 3.56 29.19
CA ILE A 224 -27.51 3.95 27.77
C ILE A 224 -28.95 4.30 27.37
N THR A 225 -29.09 5.43 26.64
CA THR A 225 -30.37 5.99 26.25
C THR A 225 -30.48 6.16 24.70
N PHE A 226 -31.70 6.39 24.23
CA PHE A 226 -31.91 6.74 22.82
C PHE A 226 -31.24 8.07 22.43
N SER A 227 -30.97 8.96 23.36
CA SER A 227 -30.23 10.21 23.13
C SER A 227 -28.76 9.94 22.83
N ASP A 228 -28.17 8.93 23.47
CA ASP A 228 -26.78 8.49 23.20
C ASP A 228 -26.68 7.90 21.78
N LEU A 229 -27.66 7.08 21.37
CA LEU A 229 -27.77 6.58 20.00
C LEU A 229 -27.84 7.73 19.00
N LYS A 230 -28.71 8.73 19.25
CA LYS A 230 -28.84 9.89 18.38
C LYS A 230 -27.55 10.67 18.26
N GLY A 231 -26.89 10.97 19.36
CA GLY A 231 -25.61 11.70 19.39
C GLY A 231 -24.53 10.97 18.59
N THR A 232 -24.40 9.65 18.80
CA THR A 232 -23.46 8.81 18.07
C THR A 232 -23.70 8.86 16.55
N LEU A 233 -24.93 8.69 16.11
CA LEU A 233 -25.25 8.65 14.69
C LEU A 233 -25.25 10.05 14.03
N GLU A 234 -25.51 11.11 14.78
CA GLU A 234 -25.32 12.47 14.31
C GLU A 234 -23.84 12.80 14.05
N GLU A 235 -22.97 12.39 14.98
CA GLU A 235 -21.52 12.56 14.82
C GLU A 235 -21.00 11.74 13.64
N PHE A 236 -21.36 10.46 13.55
CA PHE A 236 -21.03 9.61 12.41
C PHE A 236 -21.45 10.24 11.07
N ALA A 237 -22.68 10.76 10.98
CA ALA A 237 -23.20 11.36 9.78
C ALA A 237 -22.41 12.63 9.38
N LYS A 238 -22.02 13.46 10.36
CA LYS A 238 -21.21 14.66 10.13
C LYS A 238 -19.79 14.34 9.68
N GLU A 239 -19.17 13.36 10.32
CA GLU A 239 -17.82 12.92 9.96
C GLU A 239 -17.78 12.30 8.55
N LEU A 240 -18.81 11.54 8.17
CA LEU A 240 -18.87 10.83 6.89
C LEU A 240 -19.30 11.74 5.71
N PHE A 241 -20.30 12.60 5.91
CA PHE A 241 -20.92 13.40 4.85
C PHE A 241 -20.69 14.91 4.98
N GLY A 242 -19.99 15.34 6.02
CA GLY A 242 -19.62 16.72 6.28
C GLY A 242 -20.42 17.39 7.40
N PRO A 243 -19.87 18.47 8.00
CA PRO A 243 -20.33 19.05 9.27
C PRO A 243 -21.75 19.66 9.21
N GLU A 244 -22.23 20.02 8.03
CA GLU A 244 -23.57 20.59 7.83
C GLU A 244 -24.67 19.51 7.69
N THR A 245 -24.29 18.22 7.77
CA THR A 245 -25.23 17.10 7.63
C THR A 245 -26.17 17.06 8.83
N LYS A 246 -27.46 16.98 8.54
CA LYS A 246 -28.53 16.83 9.53
C LYS A 246 -29.07 15.41 9.46
N THR A 247 -29.46 14.88 10.61
CA THR A 247 -30.11 13.57 10.72
C THR A 247 -31.59 13.72 11.03
N LYS A 248 -32.38 12.77 10.54
CA LYS A 248 -33.79 12.63 10.84
C LYS A 248 -34.10 11.17 11.17
N PHE A 249 -34.66 10.93 12.36
CA PHE A 249 -35.06 9.61 12.83
C PHE A 249 -36.53 9.39 12.53
N ARG A 250 -36.84 8.31 11.82
CA ARG A 250 -38.19 7.86 11.52
C ARG A 250 -38.50 6.61 12.31
N PRO A 251 -39.61 6.51 13.06
CA PRO A 251 -39.99 5.28 13.74
C PRO A 251 -40.08 4.11 12.75
N HIS A 252 -39.54 2.98 13.16
CA HIS A 252 -39.58 1.73 12.42
C HIS A 252 -39.72 0.56 13.40
N HIS A 253 -39.86 -0.68 12.92
CA HIS A 253 -39.89 -1.88 13.74
C HIS A 253 -38.82 -2.86 13.29
N PHE A 254 -37.97 -3.28 14.25
CA PHE A 254 -37.08 -4.43 14.11
C PHE A 254 -37.29 -5.37 15.31
N PRO A 255 -37.28 -6.71 15.14
CA PRO A 255 -37.52 -7.63 16.23
C PRO A 255 -36.51 -7.55 17.40
N PHE A 256 -35.27 -7.16 17.07
CA PHE A 256 -34.12 -7.12 17.97
C PHE A 256 -33.92 -5.74 18.65
N THR A 257 -34.70 -4.74 18.30
CA THR A 257 -34.63 -3.39 18.93
C THR A 257 -36.00 -2.82 19.25
N GLU A 258 -36.11 -2.08 20.38
CA GLU A 258 -37.32 -1.36 20.81
C GLU A 258 -36.95 -0.20 21.75
N PRO A 259 -37.25 1.08 21.41
CA PRO A 259 -37.79 1.54 20.14
C PRO A 259 -36.77 1.40 19.00
N SER A 260 -37.30 1.25 17.76
CA SER A 260 -36.51 1.19 16.54
C SER A 260 -36.73 2.41 15.66
N ALA A 261 -35.75 2.75 14.86
CA ALA A 261 -35.84 3.86 13.90
C ALA A 261 -34.98 3.59 12.65
N GLU A 262 -35.40 4.20 11.56
CA GLU A 262 -34.54 4.42 10.41
C GLU A 262 -33.98 5.84 10.45
N VAL A 263 -32.74 6.01 9.93
CA VAL A 263 -32.06 7.30 9.92
C VAL A 263 -31.84 7.78 8.50
N ASP A 264 -32.41 8.96 8.24
CA ASP A 264 -32.16 9.72 7.02
C ASP A 264 -31.13 10.82 7.31
N VAL A 265 -30.25 11.08 6.34
CA VAL A 265 -29.38 12.27 6.33
C VAL A 265 -29.90 13.32 5.35
N SER A 266 -29.65 14.59 5.64
CA SER A 266 -29.93 15.65 4.66
C SER A 266 -29.10 15.41 3.39
N CYS A 267 -29.73 15.55 2.23
CA CYS A 267 -29.06 15.33 0.96
C CYS A 267 -27.87 16.29 0.83
N PHE A 268 -26.68 15.76 0.83
CA PHE A 268 -25.43 16.53 0.74
C PHE A 268 -25.25 17.23 -0.62
N LYS A 269 -25.87 16.74 -1.71
CA LYS A 269 -25.85 17.41 -3.02
C LYS A 269 -26.65 18.69 -3.06
N CYS A 270 -27.83 18.75 -2.42
CA CYS A 270 -28.72 19.90 -2.50
C CYS A 270 -28.90 20.61 -1.15
N GLY A 271 -28.20 20.21 -0.10
CA GLY A 271 -28.34 20.79 1.23
C GLY A 271 -29.75 20.66 1.79
N GLY A 272 -30.47 19.58 1.48
CA GLY A 272 -31.83 19.33 1.95
C GLY A 272 -32.97 20.03 1.13
N LYS A 273 -32.62 20.72 0.05
CA LYS A 273 -33.63 21.48 -0.76
C LYS A 273 -34.50 20.62 -1.69
N GLY A 274 -34.09 19.39 -1.93
CA GLY A 274 -34.69 18.48 -2.89
C GLY A 274 -34.03 18.58 -4.28
N CYS A 275 -33.59 17.43 -4.82
CA CYS A 275 -33.00 17.32 -6.15
C CYS A 275 -33.29 15.93 -6.75
N ARG A 276 -32.84 15.69 -7.98
CA ARG A 276 -33.03 14.39 -8.66
C ARG A 276 -32.38 13.24 -7.86
N PHE A 277 -31.23 13.44 -7.23
CA PHE A 277 -30.52 12.46 -6.44
C PHE A 277 -31.32 11.99 -5.22
N CYS A 278 -31.92 12.88 -4.44
CA CYS A 278 -32.79 12.54 -3.32
C CYS A 278 -34.28 12.40 -3.74
N LYS A 279 -34.56 12.28 -5.02
CA LYS A 279 -35.91 12.16 -5.58
C LYS A 279 -36.89 13.27 -5.08
N GLY A 280 -36.38 14.50 -4.89
CA GLY A 280 -37.16 15.66 -4.44
C GLY A 280 -37.39 15.75 -2.93
N SER A 281 -37.05 14.70 -2.14
CA SER A 281 -37.34 14.65 -0.68
C SER A 281 -36.45 15.56 0.16
N GLY A 282 -35.23 15.86 -0.31
CA GLY A 282 -34.20 16.51 0.49
C GLY A 282 -33.48 15.57 1.50
N TRP A 283 -33.90 14.31 1.61
CA TRP A 283 -33.42 13.33 2.57
C TRP A 283 -33.01 12.04 1.89
N ILE A 284 -32.05 11.33 2.49
CA ILE A 284 -31.53 10.05 2.00
C ILE A 284 -31.42 9.10 3.19
N GLU A 285 -32.15 7.99 3.12
CA GLU A 285 -32.04 6.91 4.10
C GLU A 285 -30.69 6.23 4.02
N ILE A 286 -30.04 6.03 5.18
CA ILE A 286 -28.71 5.44 5.27
C ILE A 286 -28.64 4.17 6.12
N LEU A 287 -29.39 4.10 7.22
CA LEU A 287 -29.27 3.00 8.19
C LEU A 287 -30.54 2.78 9.04
N GLY A 288 -30.64 1.57 9.61
CA GLY A 288 -31.56 1.23 10.68
C GLY A 288 -30.86 1.23 12.03
N CYS A 289 -31.59 1.54 13.10
CA CYS A 289 -31.06 1.57 14.46
C CYS A 289 -32.15 1.38 15.52
N GLY A 290 -31.77 1.21 16.77
CA GLY A 290 -32.70 1.16 17.91
C GLY A 290 -32.02 0.81 19.23
N MET A 291 -32.79 0.88 20.29
CA MET A 291 -32.38 0.36 21.60
C MET A 291 -32.45 -1.17 21.57
N VAL A 292 -31.42 -1.85 22.07
CA VAL A 292 -31.42 -3.32 22.12
C VAL A 292 -32.61 -3.84 22.91
N HIS A 293 -33.35 -4.75 22.30
CA HIS A 293 -34.52 -5.30 22.96
C HIS A 293 -34.13 -6.04 24.26
N PRO A 294 -34.83 -5.84 25.41
CA PRO A 294 -34.48 -6.49 26.68
C PRO A 294 -34.35 -8.02 26.57
N HIS A 295 -35.19 -8.66 25.79
CA HIS A 295 -35.15 -10.11 25.58
C HIS A 295 -33.85 -10.56 24.86
N VAL A 296 -33.30 -9.76 23.97
CA VAL A 296 -31.98 -10.03 23.33
C VAL A 296 -30.86 -10.03 24.38
N LEU A 297 -30.88 -9.05 25.29
CA LEU A 297 -29.91 -8.99 26.39
C LEU A 297 -30.03 -10.24 27.29
N GLU A 298 -31.26 -10.62 27.67
CA GLU A 298 -31.52 -11.81 28.48
C GLU A 298 -31.02 -13.10 27.81
N MET A 299 -31.32 -13.28 26.53
CA MET A 299 -30.86 -14.46 25.78
C MET A 299 -29.33 -14.54 25.62
N CYS A 300 -28.66 -13.40 25.68
CA CYS A 300 -27.20 -13.33 25.68
C CYS A 300 -26.58 -13.29 27.11
N GLY A 301 -27.39 -13.49 28.18
CA GLY A 301 -26.89 -13.58 29.53
C GLY A 301 -26.62 -12.25 30.24
N ILE A 302 -27.16 -11.14 29.72
CA ILE A 302 -27.01 -9.78 30.28
C ILE A 302 -28.30 -9.36 30.96
N ASP A 303 -28.20 -8.87 32.20
CA ASP A 303 -29.38 -8.40 32.99
C ASP A 303 -29.89 -7.04 32.42
N PRO A 304 -31.09 -6.99 31.78
CA PRO A 304 -31.64 -5.77 31.20
C PRO A 304 -32.10 -4.73 32.24
N LYS A 305 -32.10 -5.08 33.53
CA LYS A 305 -32.38 -4.13 34.62
C LYS A 305 -31.13 -3.32 34.98
N GLU A 306 -29.96 -3.85 34.74
CA GLU A 306 -28.69 -3.21 35.05
C GLU A 306 -28.06 -2.55 33.82
N TYR A 307 -28.20 -3.18 32.67
CA TYR A 307 -27.58 -2.75 31.39
C TYR A 307 -28.64 -2.42 30.35
N THR A 308 -28.34 -1.40 29.57
CA THR A 308 -29.09 -1.01 28.37
C THR A 308 -28.14 -0.82 27.23
N GLY A 309 -28.64 -0.76 26.02
CA GLY A 309 -27.77 -0.56 24.88
C GLY A 309 -28.51 -0.13 23.62
N PHE A 310 -27.77 0.21 22.62
CA PHE A 310 -28.29 0.46 21.29
C PHE A 310 -27.49 -0.28 20.22
N ALA A 311 -28.16 -0.53 19.10
CA ALA A 311 -27.55 -1.09 17.92
C ALA A 311 -27.94 -0.28 16.66
N PHE A 312 -27.11 -0.35 15.65
CA PHE A 312 -27.36 0.22 14.32
C PHE A 312 -26.73 -0.65 13.24
N GLY A 313 -27.24 -0.55 12.01
CA GLY A 313 -26.68 -1.30 10.89
C GLY A 313 -26.79 -0.54 9.58
N VAL A 314 -25.67 -0.43 8.85
CA VAL A 314 -25.57 0.27 7.57
C VAL A 314 -24.99 -0.66 6.49
N GLY A 315 -25.52 -0.59 5.28
CA GLY A 315 -24.93 -1.24 4.11
C GLY A 315 -23.72 -0.48 3.60
N LEU A 316 -22.58 -1.14 3.50
CA LEU A 316 -21.33 -0.52 3.03
C LEU A 316 -21.44 -0.03 1.59
N GLU A 317 -22.04 -0.84 0.71
CA GLU A 317 -22.27 -0.46 -0.69
C GLU A 317 -23.14 0.79 -0.78
N ARG A 318 -24.14 0.90 0.11
CA ARG A 318 -24.99 2.10 0.17
C ARG A 318 -24.17 3.36 0.43
N ILE A 319 -23.21 3.28 1.35
CA ILE A 319 -22.26 4.37 1.62
C ILE A 319 -21.41 4.66 0.37
N ALA A 320 -20.81 3.62 -0.23
CA ALA A 320 -19.96 3.78 -1.41
C ALA A 320 -20.73 4.39 -2.61
N LEU A 321 -21.94 3.89 -2.90
CA LEU A 321 -22.81 4.42 -3.96
C LEU A 321 -23.12 5.90 -3.74
N LEU A 322 -23.48 6.27 -2.51
CA LEU A 322 -23.82 7.65 -2.17
C LEU A 322 -22.61 8.58 -2.24
N LYS A 323 -21.48 8.14 -1.67
CA LYS A 323 -20.28 8.97 -1.55
C LYS A 323 -19.57 9.20 -2.88
N TYR A 324 -19.49 8.17 -3.70
CA TYR A 324 -18.80 8.22 -4.99
C TYR A 324 -19.74 8.43 -6.17
N GLU A 325 -21.03 8.68 -5.91
CA GLU A 325 -22.03 8.93 -6.94
C GLU A 325 -22.15 7.79 -7.98
N ILE A 326 -22.05 6.55 -7.49
CA ILE A 326 -22.17 5.37 -8.31
C ILE A 326 -23.66 5.04 -8.46
N ASP A 327 -24.17 5.01 -9.69
CA ASP A 327 -25.60 4.83 -9.96
C ASP A 327 -26.05 3.37 -9.96
N ASP A 328 -25.13 2.43 -10.04
CA ASP A 328 -25.42 0.99 -10.19
C ASP A 328 -24.47 0.15 -9.33
N MET A 329 -25.03 -0.62 -8.38
CA MET A 329 -24.29 -1.47 -7.47
C MET A 329 -23.48 -2.56 -8.18
N ARG A 330 -23.95 -3.04 -9.34
CA ARG A 330 -23.27 -4.09 -10.12
C ARG A 330 -21.85 -3.69 -10.51
N LEU A 331 -21.60 -2.40 -10.74
CA LEU A 331 -20.26 -1.88 -11.05
C LEU A 331 -19.22 -2.19 -9.96
N LEU A 332 -19.66 -2.35 -8.71
CA LEU A 332 -18.78 -2.72 -7.60
C LEU A 332 -18.32 -4.19 -7.68
N TYR A 333 -19.02 -5.04 -8.43
CA TYR A 333 -18.79 -6.49 -8.47
C TYR A 333 -18.39 -7.04 -9.85
N GLU A 334 -18.61 -6.26 -10.92
CA GLU A 334 -18.28 -6.67 -12.30
C GLU A 334 -16.78 -6.70 -12.60
N ASN A 335 -15.95 -6.18 -11.69
CA ASN A 335 -14.50 -6.12 -11.85
C ASN A 335 -14.04 -5.42 -13.15
N ASP A 336 -14.79 -4.41 -13.62
CA ASP A 336 -14.40 -3.61 -14.78
C ASP A 336 -13.24 -2.67 -14.41
N TYR A 337 -12.07 -2.93 -15.01
CA TYR A 337 -10.86 -2.15 -14.76
C TYR A 337 -11.04 -0.65 -15.07
N ARG A 338 -11.87 -0.28 -16.06
CA ARG A 338 -12.15 1.13 -16.42
C ARG A 338 -12.90 1.85 -15.30
N PHE A 339 -13.77 1.12 -14.61
CA PHE A 339 -14.48 1.62 -13.43
C PHE A 339 -13.52 1.71 -12.23
N LEU A 340 -12.85 0.62 -11.88
CA LEU A 340 -11.98 0.55 -10.71
C LEU A 340 -10.81 1.53 -10.75
N LYS A 341 -10.33 1.88 -11.93
CA LYS A 341 -9.24 2.86 -12.12
C LYS A 341 -9.62 4.30 -11.75
N GLN A 342 -10.89 4.59 -11.53
CA GLN A 342 -11.38 5.93 -11.17
C GLN A 342 -11.17 6.28 -9.68
N PHE A 343 -10.82 5.27 -8.87
CA PHE A 343 -10.67 5.37 -7.42
C PHE A 343 -9.23 5.27 -6.93
#